data_e25e00f6aa3dbd00ff61fae24651ad95
#
_entry.id   e25e00f6aa3dbd00ff61fae24651ad95
#
_cell.length_a   1.000
_cell.length_b   1.000
_cell.length_c   1.000
_cell.angle_alpha   90.00
_cell.angle_beta   90.00
_cell.angle_gamma   90.00
#
_symmetry.space_group_name_H-M   'P 1'
#
loop_
_entity.id
_entity.type
_entity.pdbx_description
1 polymer ?
#
loop_
_entity_poly.entity_id
_entity_poly.type
_entity_poly.pdbx_seq_one_letter_code
_entity_poly.pdbx_strand_id
1 'polypeptide(L)'
;LFKDAAGARLTITGNVNPEEIKPLVEKYIGSIAKGKKADKVNLDNFVDFAKGQIDEVVRIPMETPKSTVLQLYSAYMPVDTKTEVALAVANYVLDMIYTKTIREEEGGTYGVGTAMVGQRLPIERVLIQVQFDTNPEMAERLAELAKKGLKELAENGPELEKFNMAIENFKKNLPESRISNSYWAGNIATYNHHGIDYDAEYEAAVNSITPADVKAVLQAVLAQNNLIEITSAPKE
;
A
#
# COMPACT_ATOMS: atom_id res chain seq x y z
N LEU A 1 -23.89 13.69 4.39
CA LEU A 1 -22.57 13.41 4.95
C LEU A 1 -21.96 14.67 5.60
N PHE A 2 -22.08 15.84 5.01
CA PHE A 2 -21.46 17.08 5.52
C PHE A 2 -22.52 18.05 6.08
N LYS A 3 -23.31 17.59 7.03
CA LYS A 3 -24.36 18.43 7.67
C LYS A 3 -23.77 19.44 8.65
N ASP A 4 -22.64 19.09 9.24
CA ASP A 4 -21.97 19.87 10.28
C ASP A 4 -20.47 19.52 10.34
N ALA A 5 -19.75 20.21 11.21
CA ALA A 5 -18.30 20.02 11.40
C ALA A 5 -17.94 19.10 12.57
N ALA A 6 -18.89 18.27 13.07
CA ALA A 6 -18.58 17.38 14.19
C ALA A 6 -17.46 16.40 13.83
N GLY A 7 -16.39 16.42 14.63
CA GLY A 7 -15.22 15.59 14.41
C GLY A 7 -14.31 16.00 13.25
N ALA A 8 -14.63 17.07 12.52
CA ALA A 8 -13.78 17.57 11.45
C ALA A 8 -12.46 18.13 12.01
N ARG A 9 -11.37 17.86 11.31
CA ARG A 9 -10.05 18.44 11.57
C ARG A 9 -9.55 19.10 10.29
N LEU A 10 -9.06 20.32 10.40
CA LEU A 10 -8.43 21.04 9.31
C LEU A 10 -6.91 21.07 9.54
N THR A 11 -6.17 20.55 8.57
CA THR A 11 -4.71 20.65 8.54
C THR A 11 -4.31 21.51 7.37
N ILE A 12 -3.47 22.50 7.62
CA ILE A 12 -2.91 23.37 6.60
C ILE A 12 -1.39 23.28 6.68
N THR A 13 -0.77 22.91 5.56
CA THR A 13 0.69 22.82 5.43
C THR A 13 1.16 23.67 4.27
N GLY A 14 2.28 24.39 4.45
CA GLY A 14 2.85 25.23 3.41
C GLY A 14 3.43 26.54 3.95
N ASN A 15 3.76 27.43 3.05
CA ASN A 15 4.23 28.77 3.41
C ASN A 15 3.04 29.68 3.76
N VAL A 16 2.48 29.46 4.94
CA VAL A 16 1.33 30.21 5.46
C VAL A 16 1.72 30.96 6.74
N ASN A 17 1.24 32.21 6.86
CA ASN A 17 1.33 32.96 8.10
C ASN A 17 0.10 32.63 8.98
N PRO A 18 0.28 32.02 10.15
CA PRO A 18 -0.84 31.65 11.04
C PRO A 18 -1.73 32.85 11.41
N GLU A 19 -1.16 34.03 11.64
CA GLU A 19 -1.93 35.21 12.03
C GLU A 19 -2.79 35.76 10.88
N GLU A 20 -2.35 35.64 9.64
CA GLU A 20 -3.10 36.06 8.47
C GLU A 20 -4.20 35.06 8.08
N ILE A 21 -3.93 33.75 8.23
CA ILE A 21 -4.89 32.73 7.83
C ILE A 21 -5.97 32.50 8.89
N LYS A 22 -5.66 32.70 10.16
CA LYS A 22 -6.58 32.47 11.29
C LYS A 22 -7.94 33.15 11.10
N PRO A 23 -8.05 34.45 10.79
CA PRO A 23 -9.36 35.10 10.61
C PRO A 23 -10.13 34.53 9.41
N LEU A 24 -9.44 34.06 8.37
CA LEU A 24 -10.07 33.41 7.23
C LEU A 24 -10.62 32.03 7.61
N VAL A 25 -9.86 31.25 8.36
CA VAL A 25 -10.32 29.96 8.87
C VAL A 25 -11.51 30.14 9.81
N GLU A 26 -11.47 31.08 10.73
CA GLU A 26 -12.58 31.41 11.62
C GLU A 26 -13.84 31.82 10.85
N LYS A 27 -13.67 32.64 9.81
CA LYS A 27 -14.79 33.13 8.99
C LYS A 27 -15.41 32.04 8.15
N TYR A 28 -14.61 31.23 7.45
CA TYR A 28 -15.12 30.30 6.42
C TYR A 28 -15.28 28.88 6.94
N ILE A 29 -14.44 28.43 7.84
CA ILE A 29 -14.50 27.08 8.40
C ILE A 29 -15.16 27.09 9.78
N GLY A 30 -14.79 28.03 10.63
CA GLY A 30 -15.39 28.18 11.97
C GLY A 30 -16.87 28.56 11.96
N SER A 31 -17.39 29.07 10.83
CA SER A 31 -18.82 29.33 10.63
C SER A 31 -19.64 28.11 10.26
N ILE A 32 -19.02 26.97 9.96
CA ILE A 32 -19.73 25.72 9.70
C ILE A 32 -20.43 25.27 11.01
N ALA A 33 -21.70 24.86 10.90
CA ALA A 33 -22.50 24.49 12.04
C ALA A 33 -21.78 23.42 12.90
N LYS A 34 -21.73 23.65 14.20
CA LYS A 34 -21.28 22.63 15.16
C LYS A 34 -22.34 21.55 15.26
N GLY A 35 -22.03 20.37 14.79
CA GLY A 35 -22.88 19.21 14.99
C GLY A 35 -22.74 18.59 16.36
N LYS A 36 -23.52 17.54 16.58
CA LYS A 36 -23.31 16.64 17.70
C LYS A 36 -21.98 15.89 17.49
N LYS A 37 -21.39 15.38 18.61
CA LYS A 37 -20.20 14.52 18.54
C LYS A 37 -20.45 13.44 17.47
N ALA A 38 -19.49 13.28 16.55
CA ALA A 38 -19.57 12.24 15.55
C ALA A 38 -19.82 10.86 16.19
N ASP A 39 -20.78 10.14 15.65
CA ASP A 39 -21.01 8.75 16.07
C ASP A 39 -19.77 7.91 15.80
N LYS A 40 -19.56 6.87 16.60
CA LYS A 40 -18.53 5.88 16.30
C LYS A 40 -18.84 5.26 14.95
N VAL A 41 -17.79 5.00 14.16
CA VAL A 41 -17.96 4.26 12.90
C VAL A 41 -18.61 2.91 13.21
N ASN A 42 -19.79 2.68 12.64
CA ASN A 42 -20.46 1.39 12.73
C ASN A 42 -19.92 0.48 11.64
N LEU A 43 -19.32 -0.65 12.04
CA LEU A 43 -18.75 -1.65 11.15
C LEU A 43 -19.72 -2.82 10.85
N ASP A 44 -20.97 -2.79 11.35
CA ASP A 44 -21.92 -3.90 11.16
C ASP A 44 -22.21 -4.21 9.68
N ASN A 45 -22.09 -3.21 8.80
CA ASN A 45 -22.23 -3.36 7.35
C ASN A 45 -20.88 -3.24 6.61
N PHE A 46 -19.78 -3.40 7.30
CA PHE A 46 -18.46 -3.36 6.65
C PHE A 46 -18.29 -4.60 5.77
N VAL A 47 -18.13 -4.39 4.48
CA VAL A 47 -17.80 -5.45 3.52
C VAL A 47 -16.29 -5.55 3.43
N ASP A 48 -15.77 -6.69 3.80
CA ASP A 48 -14.34 -6.99 3.75
C ASP A 48 -13.99 -7.87 2.55
N PHE A 49 -12.71 -8.07 2.30
CA PHE A 49 -12.25 -9.00 1.28
C PHE A 49 -12.69 -10.43 1.61
N ALA A 50 -13.05 -11.16 0.57
CA ALA A 50 -13.32 -12.59 0.70
C ALA A 50 -12.05 -13.32 1.16
N LYS A 51 -12.24 -14.34 2.00
CA LYS A 51 -11.15 -15.14 2.56
C LYS A 51 -10.90 -16.40 1.71
N GLY A 52 -9.70 -16.92 1.80
CA GLY A 52 -9.28 -18.13 1.09
C GLY A 52 -8.71 -17.81 -0.29
N GLN A 53 -8.67 -18.85 -1.13
CA GLN A 53 -8.16 -18.76 -2.50
C GLN A 53 -9.34 -18.57 -3.45
N ILE A 54 -9.34 -17.46 -4.18
CA ILE A 54 -10.34 -17.12 -5.20
C ILE A 54 -9.60 -16.88 -6.49
N ASP A 55 -10.00 -17.58 -7.54
CA ASP A 55 -9.48 -17.45 -8.88
C ASP A 55 -10.66 -17.25 -9.84
N GLU A 56 -10.70 -16.10 -10.51
CA GLU A 56 -11.80 -15.70 -11.37
C GLU A 56 -11.29 -15.21 -12.73
N VAL A 57 -11.87 -15.73 -13.80
CA VAL A 57 -11.62 -15.24 -15.16
C VAL A 57 -12.83 -14.43 -15.65
N VAL A 58 -12.62 -13.13 -15.83
CA VAL A 58 -13.66 -12.19 -16.31
C VAL A 58 -13.48 -11.99 -17.82
N ARG A 59 -14.44 -12.47 -18.61
CA ARG A 59 -14.41 -12.33 -20.08
C ARG A 59 -15.11 -11.05 -20.52
N ILE A 60 -14.37 -10.17 -21.19
CA ILE A 60 -14.87 -8.88 -21.67
C ILE A 60 -14.61 -8.71 -23.17
N PRO A 61 -15.53 -8.08 -23.93
CA PRO A 61 -15.29 -7.75 -25.34
C PRO A 61 -14.11 -6.77 -25.45
N MET A 62 -13.16 -7.07 -26.35
CA MET A 62 -11.99 -6.23 -26.61
C MET A 62 -11.69 -6.19 -28.10
N GLU A 63 -11.35 -4.99 -28.61
CA GLU A 63 -10.88 -4.85 -30.00
C GLU A 63 -9.49 -5.46 -30.21
N THR A 64 -8.59 -5.24 -29.24
CA THR A 64 -7.27 -5.84 -29.21
C THR A 64 -7.20 -6.83 -28.05
N PRO A 65 -6.97 -8.12 -28.32
CA PRO A 65 -6.89 -9.13 -27.27
C PRO A 65 -5.74 -8.84 -26.29
N LYS A 66 -6.09 -8.69 -25.03
CA LYS A 66 -5.13 -8.59 -23.92
C LYS A 66 -5.72 -9.19 -22.65
N SER A 67 -4.88 -9.54 -21.72
CA SER A 67 -5.26 -9.93 -20.36
C SER A 67 -4.65 -9.01 -19.32
N THR A 68 -5.41 -8.66 -18.32
CA THR A 68 -4.93 -8.02 -17.11
C THR A 68 -5.03 -9.02 -15.97
N VAL A 69 -3.92 -9.29 -15.30
CA VAL A 69 -3.86 -10.13 -14.12
C VAL A 69 -3.77 -9.24 -12.89
N LEU A 70 -4.62 -9.49 -11.91
CA LEU A 70 -4.61 -8.86 -10.59
C LEU A 70 -4.54 -9.95 -9.53
N GLN A 71 -3.53 -9.89 -8.68
CA GLN A 71 -3.39 -10.72 -7.48
C GLN A 71 -3.46 -9.82 -6.26
N LEU A 72 -4.38 -10.10 -5.34
CA LEU A 72 -4.55 -9.38 -4.09
C LEU A 72 -4.44 -10.36 -2.91
N TYR A 73 -3.36 -10.24 -2.16
CA TYR A 73 -3.18 -10.95 -0.89
C TYR A 73 -3.64 -10.05 0.26
N SER A 74 -4.32 -10.63 1.23
CA SER A 74 -4.78 -9.92 2.43
C SER A 74 -4.46 -10.70 3.70
N ALA A 75 -4.04 -9.97 4.74
CA ALA A 75 -3.77 -10.58 6.04
C ALA A 75 -4.14 -9.64 7.19
N TYR A 76 -4.83 -10.16 8.19
CA TYR A 76 -5.14 -9.43 9.42
C TYR A 76 -3.97 -9.54 10.38
N MET A 77 -3.33 -8.43 10.66
CA MET A 77 -2.20 -8.37 11.58
C MET A 77 -1.99 -6.93 12.05
N PRO A 78 -1.36 -6.72 13.22
CA PRO A 78 -0.96 -5.38 13.67
C PRO A 78 -0.07 -4.69 12.65
N VAL A 79 -0.29 -3.39 12.47
CA VAL A 79 0.46 -2.55 11.54
C VAL A 79 1.12 -1.41 12.30
N ASP A 80 2.38 -1.58 12.66
CA ASP A 80 3.24 -0.53 13.16
C ASP A 80 4.13 0.06 12.04
N THR A 81 4.87 1.11 12.35
CA THR A 81 5.75 1.77 11.38
C THR A 81 6.86 0.84 10.89
N LYS A 82 7.35 -0.08 11.73
CA LYS A 82 8.35 -1.07 11.32
C LYS A 82 7.78 -2.06 10.31
N THR A 83 6.55 -2.50 10.50
CA THR A 83 5.81 -3.33 9.52
C THR A 83 5.66 -2.60 8.18
N GLU A 84 5.31 -1.31 8.18
CA GLU A 84 5.20 -0.52 6.95
C GLU A 84 6.54 -0.38 6.23
N VAL A 85 7.64 -0.16 6.95
CA VAL A 85 8.98 -0.14 6.36
C VAL A 85 9.39 -1.51 5.82
N ALA A 86 9.06 -2.61 6.52
CA ALA A 86 9.31 -3.96 6.02
C ALA A 86 8.58 -4.23 4.70
N LEU A 87 7.30 -3.81 4.61
CA LEU A 87 6.50 -3.90 3.39
C LEU A 87 7.09 -3.03 2.27
N ALA A 88 7.54 -1.83 2.57
CA ALA A 88 8.19 -0.95 1.58
C ALA A 88 9.48 -1.57 1.01
N VAL A 89 10.32 -2.17 1.88
CA VAL A 89 11.52 -2.91 1.45
C VAL A 89 11.13 -4.12 0.60
N ALA A 90 10.15 -4.90 1.04
CA ALA A 90 9.66 -6.06 0.29
C ALA A 90 9.16 -5.65 -1.10
N ASN A 91 8.39 -4.57 -1.18
CA ASN A 91 7.87 -4.05 -2.45
C ASN A 91 9.00 -3.62 -3.39
N TYR A 92 9.98 -2.87 -2.88
CA TYR A 92 11.15 -2.44 -3.66
C TYR A 92 11.93 -3.64 -4.23
N VAL A 93 12.18 -4.66 -3.41
CA VAL A 93 12.90 -5.86 -3.81
C VAL A 93 12.08 -6.70 -4.80
N LEU A 94 10.78 -6.84 -4.57
CA LEU A 94 9.88 -7.59 -5.45
C LEU A 94 9.76 -6.95 -6.83
N ASP A 95 9.72 -5.63 -6.91
CA ASP A 95 9.73 -4.88 -8.17
C ASP A 95 11.00 -5.18 -8.99
N MET A 96 12.18 -5.24 -8.33
CA MET A 96 13.43 -5.64 -8.98
C MET A 96 13.38 -7.10 -9.47
N ILE A 97 12.79 -8.01 -8.68
CA ILE A 97 12.63 -9.43 -9.06
C ILE A 97 11.76 -9.52 -10.30
N TYR A 98 10.59 -8.89 -10.29
CA TYR A 98 9.63 -8.96 -11.40
C TYR A 98 10.10 -8.25 -12.66
N THR A 99 10.85 -7.15 -12.52
CA THR A 99 11.49 -6.51 -13.66
C THR A 99 12.40 -7.51 -14.38
N LYS A 100 13.20 -8.26 -13.65
CA LYS A 100 14.08 -9.26 -14.23
C LYS A 100 13.31 -10.47 -14.77
N THR A 101 12.50 -11.13 -13.92
CA THR A 101 11.94 -12.45 -14.24
C THR A 101 10.73 -12.38 -15.16
N ILE A 102 9.87 -11.37 -15.03
CA ILE A 102 8.62 -11.29 -15.79
C ILE A 102 8.78 -10.38 -17.02
N ARG A 103 9.40 -9.20 -16.82
CA ARG A 103 9.54 -8.24 -17.91
C ARG A 103 10.68 -8.59 -18.86
N GLU A 104 11.91 -8.85 -18.35
CA GLU A 104 13.10 -9.03 -19.17
C GLU A 104 13.25 -10.46 -19.71
N GLU A 105 13.09 -11.47 -18.85
CA GLU A 105 13.29 -12.87 -19.23
C GLU A 105 12.10 -13.43 -20.03
N GLU A 106 10.85 -13.14 -19.65
CA GLU A 106 9.66 -13.61 -20.36
C GLU A 106 9.21 -12.68 -21.48
N GLY A 107 9.46 -11.37 -21.36
CA GLY A 107 9.10 -10.39 -22.39
C GLY A 107 7.60 -10.21 -22.63
N GLY A 108 6.75 -10.77 -21.77
CA GLY A 108 5.30 -10.82 -21.95
C GLY A 108 4.54 -9.62 -21.39
N THR A 109 5.22 -8.68 -20.74
CA THR A 109 4.62 -7.45 -20.19
C THR A 109 5.58 -6.28 -20.29
N TYR A 110 5.03 -5.07 -20.34
CA TYR A 110 5.82 -3.84 -20.21
C TYR A 110 6.31 -3.57 -18.79
N GLY A 111 5.66 -4.13 -17.78
CA GLY A 111 6.01 -4.02 -16.38
C GLY A 111 4.96 -4.64 -15.47
N VAL A 112 5.37 -4.89 -14.23
CA VAL A 112 4.51 -5.41 -13.17
C VAL A 112 4.38 -4.33 -12.12
N GLY A 113 3.15 -3.88 -11.88
CA GLY A 113 2.85 -2.96 -10.79
C GLY A 113 2.73 -3.73 -9.47
N THR A 114 3.45 -3.31 -8.45
CA THR A 114 3.37 -3.88 -7.11
C THR A 114 2.99 -2.81 -6.09
N ALA A 115 2.20 -3.18 -5.09
CA ALA A 115 1.90 -2.34 -3.93
C ALA A 115 1.78 -3.19 -2.68
N MET A 116 2.48 -2.81 -1.62
CA MET A 116 2.38 -3.44 -0.31
C MET A 116 2.01 -2.38 0.72
N VAL A 117 0.84 -2.50 1.33
CA VAL A 117 0.26 -1.46 2.18
C VAL A 117 -0.19 -2.03 3.52
N GLY A 118 0.26 -1.40 4.60
CA GLY A 118 -0.31 -1.58 5.91
C GLY A 118 -1.51 -0.64 6.11
N GLN A 119 -2.66 -1.18 6.45
CA GLN A 119 -3.87 -0.42 6.75
C GLN A 119 -4.20 -0.56 8.23
N ARG A 120 -4.31 0.59 8.96
CA ARG A 120 -4.66 0.59 10.39
C ARG A 120 -6.16 0.71 10.65
N LEU A 121 -6.88 1.38 9.78
CA LEU A 121 -8.33 1.62 9.91
C LEU A 121 -9.08 1.16 8.67
N PRO A 122 -10.34 0.72 8.79
CA PRO A 122 -11.09 0.47 10.02
C PRO A 122 -10.66 -0.79 10.77
N ILE A 123 -9.89 -1.67 10.12
CA ILE A 123 -9.37 -2.93 10.66
C ILE A 123 -7.89 -3.01 10.27
N GLU A 124 -7.05 -3.41 11.23
CA GLU A 124 -5.61 -3.57 10.96
C GLU A 124 -5.37 -4.77 10.04
N ARG A 125 -4.74 -4.50 8.91
CA ARG A 125 -4.42 -5.52 7.90
C ARG A 125 -3.29 -5.09 6.98
N VAL A 126 -2.68 -6.05 6.34
CA VAL A 126 -1.74 -5.87 5.23
C VAL A 126 -2.41 -6.30 3.93
N LEU A 127 -2.17 -5.52 2.88
CA LEU A 127 -2.57 -5.82 1.51
C LEU A 127 -1.33 -5.86 0.64
N ILE A 128 -1.20 -6.90 -0.19
CA ILE A 128 -0.18 -6.98 -1.24
C ILE A 128 -0.91 -7.12 -2.56
N GLN A 129 -0.68 -6.18 -3.47
CA GLN A 129 -1.23 -6.20 -4.81
C GLN A 129 -0.11 -6.39 -5.83
N VAL A 130 -0.36 -7.26 -6.80
CA VAL A 130 0.46 -7.45 -7.99
C VAL A 130 -0.47 -7.33 -9.20
N GLN A 131 -0.12 -6.49 -10.16
CA GLN A 131 -0.93 -6.28 -11.36
C GLN A 131 -0.06 -6.09 -12.60
N PHE A 132 -0.45 -6.70 -13.70
CA PHE A 132 0.21 -6.50 -15.00
C PHE A 132 -0.74 -6.80 -16.15
N ASP A 133 -0.44 -6.19 -17.29
CA ASP A 133 -1.08 -6.47 -18.57
C ASP A 133 -0.17 -7.40 -19.39
N THR A 134 -0.76 -8.34 -20.12
CA THR A 134 -0.02 -9.30 -20.95
C THR A 134 -0.87 -9.82 -22.13
N ASN A 135 -0.26 -10.60 -23.01
CA ASN A 135 -1.00 -11.36 -24.01
C ASN A 135 -1.81 -12.47 -23.34
N PRO A 136 -3.02 -12.80 -23.83
CA PRO A 136 -3.88 -13.81 -23.21
C PRO A 136 -3.22 -15.17 -23.01
N GLU A 137 -2.40 -15.62 -23.95
CA GLU A 137 -1.68 -16.89 -23.91
C GLU A 137 -0.57 -16.96 -22.85
N MET A 138 -0.13 -15.81 -22.33
CA MET A 138 0.92 -15.73 -21.31
C MET A 138 0.37 -15.49 -19.90
N ALA A 139 -0.92 -15.15 -19.78
CA ALA A 139 -1.51 -14.67 -18.52
C ALA A 139 -1.32 -15.67 -17.36
N GLU A 140 -1.66 -16.93 -17.57
CA GLU A 140 -1.53 -17.99 -16.55
C GLU A 140 -0.07 -18.19 -16.13
N ARG A 141 0.83 -18.30 -17.14
CA ARG A 141 2.27 -18.48 -16.87
C ARG A 141 2.86 -17.34 -16.04
N LEU A 142 2.56 -16.10 -16.44
CA LEU A 142 3.10 -14.94 -15.73
C LEU A 142 2.47 -14.76 -14.33
N ALA A 143 1.19 -15.13 -14.18
CA ALA A 143 0.53 -15.16 -12.87
C ALA A 143 1.24 -16.12 -11.91
N GLU A 144 1.58 -17.33 -12.38
CA GLU A 144 2.33 -18.29 -11.57
C GLU A 144 3.75 -17.82 -11.25
N LEU A 145 4.44 -17.17 -12.19
CA LEU A 145 5.75 -16.57 -11.93
C LEU A 145 5.67 -15.45 -10.88
N ALA A 146 4.62 -14.65 -10.91
CA ALA A 146 4.40 -13.61 -9.89
C ALA A 146 4.17 -14.24 -8.51
N LYS A 147 3.31 -15.25 -8.39
CA LYS A 147 3.13 -16.02 -7.13
C LYS A 147 4.44 -16.62 -6.64
N LYS A 148 5.20 -17.22 -7.53
CA LYS A 148 6.50 -17.84 -7.21
C LYS A 148 7.49 -16.81 -6.68
N GLY A 149 7.63 -15.66 -7.32
CA GLY A 149 8.56 -14.60 -6.89
C GLY A 149 8.24 -14.07 -5.49
N LEU A 150 6.96 -13.81 -5.20
CA LEU A 150 6.53 -13.39 -3.86
C LEU A 150 6.78 -14.50 -2.81
N LYS A 151 6.47 -15.74 -3.15
CA LYS A 151 6.69 -16.89 -2.27
C LYS A 151 8.18 -17.09 -1.96
N GLU A 152 9.05 -17.05 -2.96
CA GLU A 152 10.49 -17.19 -2.78
C GLU A 152 11.07 -16.05 -1.92
N LEU A 153 10.59 -14.82 -2.12
CA LEU A 153 10.97 -13.69 -1.27
C LEU A 153 10.52 -13.89 0.20
N ALA A 154 9.32 -14.45 0.42
CA ALA A 154 8.83 -14.76 1.76
C ALA A 154 9.59 -15.93 2.40
N GLU A 155 10.00 -16.93 1.63
CA GLU A 155 10.72 -18.10 2.14
C GLU A 155 12.19 -17.81 2.45
N ASN A 156 12.86 -17.03 1.61
CA ASN A 156 14.30 -16.79 1.70
C ASN A 156 14.65 -15.43 2.34
N GLY A 157 13.73 -14.48 2.31
CA GLY A 157 14.00 -13.07 2.60
C GLY A 157 14.70 -12.38 1.43
N PRO A 158 14.87 -11.05 1.49
CA PRO A 158 15.58 -10.30 0.46
C PRO A 158 17.07 -10.61 0.47
N GLU A 159 17.66 -10.74 -0.72
CA GLU A 159 19.11 -10.77 -0.88
C GLU A 159 19.73 -9.50 -0.28
N LEU A 160 20.85 -9.65 0.42
CA LEU A 160 21.46 -8.56 1.19
C LEU A 160 21.78 -7.33 0.30
N GLU A 161 22.23 -7.55 -0.92
CA GLU A 161 22.51 -6.46 -1.86
C GLU A 161 21.25 -5.66 -2.18
N LYS A 162 20.15 -6.33 -2.58
CA LYS A 162 18.88 -5.68 -2.90
C LYS A 162 18.25 -5.00 -1.67
N PHE A 163 18.38 -5.63 -0.51
CA PHE A 163 17.97 -5.04 0.76
C PHE A 163 18.72 -3.72 1.03
N ASN A 164 20.05 -3.73 0.91
CA ASN A 164 20.86 -2.54 1.13
C ASN A 164 20.52 -1.43 0.12
N MET A 165 20.28 -1.78 -1.14
CA MET A 165 19.83 -0.81 -2.16
C MET A 165 18.50 -0.14 -1.75
N ALA A 166 17.53 -0.90 -1.22
CA ALA A 166 16.28 -0.35 -0.73
C ALA A 166 16.50 0.62 0.44
N ILE A 167 17.32 0.23 1.43
CA ILE A 167 17.62 1.06 2.60
C ILE A 167 18.32 2.37 2.21
N GLU A 168 19.35 2.29 1.35
CA GLU A 168 20.04 3.48 0.85
C GLU A 168 19.10 4.41 0.07
N ASN A 169 18.20 3.86 -0.74
CA ASN A 169 17.18 4.62 -1.45
C ASN A 169 16.25 5.36 -0.46
N PHE A 170 15.76 4.69 0.58
CA PHE A 170 14.87 5.29 1.57
C PHE A 170 15.57 6.40 2.37
N LYS A 171 16.81 6.15 2.80
CA LYS A 171 17.62 7.17 3.49
C LYS A 171 17.88 8.40 2.62
N LYS A 172 18.18 8.18 1.34
CA LYS A 172 18.42 9.26 0.39
C LYS A 172 17.17 10.11 0.13
N ASN A 173 16.00 9.47 0.06
CA ASN A 173 14.74 10.15 -0.28
C ASN A 173 14.08 10.83 0.91
N LEU A 174 14.39 10.47 2.16
CA LEU A 174 13.76 11.04 3.34
C LEU A 174 13.95 12.57 3.47
N PRO A 175 15.16 13.15 3.28
CA PRO A 175 15.34 14.61 3.29
C PRO A 175 14.51 15.32 2.23
N GLU A 176 14.37 14.73 1.04
CA GLU A 176 13.55 15.26 -0.05
C GLU A 176 12.06 15.21 0.29
N SER A 177 11.60 14.12 0.87
CA SER A 177 10.22 13.96 1.35
C SER A 177 9.87 15.04 2.38
N ARG A 178 10.78 15.35 3.30
CA ARG A 178 10.61 16.37 4.34
C ARG A 178 10.45 17.81 3.81
N ILE A 179 10.77 18.07 2.54
CA ILE A 179 10.52 19.37 1.88
C ILE A 179 9.06 19.46 1.39
N SER A 180 8.39 18.31 1.20
CA SER A 180 7.04 18.24 0.63
C SER A 180 5.95 18.58 1.65
N ASN A 181 5.04 19.48 1.27
CA ASN A 181 3.85 19.78 2.08
C ASN A 181 2.95 18.56 2.28
N SER A 182 2.83 17.69 1.27
CA SER A 182 2.02 16.48 1.37
C SER A 182 2.58 15.48 2.38
N TYR A 183 3.90 15.39 2.51
CA TYR A 183 4.55 14.58 3.53
C TYR A 183 4.11 15.00 4.94
N TRP A 184 4.19 16.30 5.24
CA TRP A 184 3.78 16.81 6.57
C TRP A 184 2.28 16.74 6.78
N ALA A 185 1.46 16.97 5.74
CA ALA A 185 0.01 16.77 5.86
C ALA A 185 -0.34 15.32 6.23
N GLY A 186 0.34 14.35 5.62
CA GLY A 186 0.19 12.92 5.95
C GLY A 186 0.64 12.59 7.37
N ASN A 187 1.82 13.07 7.79
CA ASN A 187 2.35 12.84 9.14
C ASN A 187 1.44 13.46 10.23
N ILE A 188 0.96 14.67 10.02
CA ILE A 188 0.00 15.31 10.94
C ILE A 188 -1.31 14.52 11.01
N ALA A 189 -1.80 14.02 9.88
CA ALA A 189 -2.99 13.18 9.86
C ALA A 189 -2.76 11.87 10.64
N THR A 190 -1.63 11.20 10.44
CA THR A 190 -1.25 9.99 11.17
C THR A 190 -1.15 10.25 12.66
N TYR A 191 -0.49 11.34 13.08
CA TYR A 191 -0.43 11.73 14.47
C TYR A 191 -1.83 11.98 15.08
N ASN A 192 -2.66 12.70 14.36
CA ASN A 192 -4.02 13.02 14.81
C ASN A 192 -4.95 11.80 14.93
N HIS A 193 -4.76 10.77 14.10
CA HIS A 193 -5.60 9.57 14.09
C HIS A 193 -5.06 8.46 14.99
N HIS A 194 -3.74 8.34 15.10
CA HIS A 194 -3.09 7.18 15.72
C HIS A 194 -2.17 7.55 16.87
N GLY A 195 -1.84 8.83 17.06
CA GLY A 195 -0.85 9.29 18.08
C GLY A 195 0.59 8.94 17.71
N ILE A 196 0.86 8.60 16.46
CA ILE A 196 2.16 8.14 15.97
C ILE A 196 2.93 9.33 15.35
N ASP A 197 4.13 9.60 15.85
CA ASP A 197 5.10 10.48 15.18
C ASP A 197 5.78 9.69 14.06
N TYR A 198 5.11 9.68 12.90
CA TYR A 198 5.54 8.85 11.79
C TYR A 198 6.92 9.24 11.25
N ASP A 199 7.28 10.53 11.25
CA ASP A 199 8.60 10.98 10.78
C ASP A 199 9.74 10.40 11.63
N ALA A 200 9.61 10.50 12.95
CA ALA A 200 10.60 9.96 13.88
C ALA A 200 10.63 8.43 13.87
N GLU A 201 9.46 7.78 13.87
CA GLU A 201 9.36 6.32 13.85
C GLU A 201 9.85 5.73 12.53
N TYR A 202 9.56 6.37 11.38
CA TYR A 202 10.03 5.91 10.07
C TYR A 202 11.56 5.91 9.98
N GLU A 203 12.20 6.99 10.38
CA GLU A 203 13.68 7.07 10.37
C GLU A 203 14.30 6.01 11.28
N ALA A 204 13.75 5.81 12.49
CA ALA A 204 14.18 4.76 13.41
C ALA A 204 13.97 3.36 12.82
N ALA A 205 12.83 3.11 12.19
CA ALA A 205 12.53 1.83 11.54
C ALA A 205 13.48 1.54 10.38
N VAL A 206 13.72 2.51 9.47
CA VAL A 206 14.67 2.36 8.36
C VAL A 206 16.09 2.06 8.84
N ASN A 207 16.49 2.61 9.99
CA ASN A 207 17.80 2.35 10.56
C ASN A 207 17.94 1.01 11.30
N SER A 208 16.83 0.40 11.70
CA SER A 208 16.82 -0.82 12.52
C SER A 208 16.23 -2.05 11.81
N ILE A 209 15.60 -1.90 10.66
CA ILE A 209 15.01 -3.00 9.90
C ILE A 209 16.08 -3.99 9.44
N THR A 210 15.74 -5.25 9.40
CA THR A 210 16.61 -6.34 8.94
C THR A 210 15.96 -7.18 7.84
N PRO A 211 16.74 -7.93 7.04
CA PRO A 211 16.15 -8.90 6.09
C PRO A 211 15.22 -9.92 6.74
N ALA A 212 15.49 -10.30 7.99
CA ALA A 212 14.65 -11.22 8.75
C ALA A 212 13.28 -10.61 9.11
N ASP A 213 13.21 -9.32 9.41
CA ASP A 213 11.94 -8.61 9.64
C ASP A 213 11.07 -8.61 8.37
N VAL A 214 11.67 -8.32 7.21
CA VAL A 214 10.98 -8.35 5.91
C VAL A 214 10.42 -9.74 5.61
N LYS A 215 11.25 -10.78 5.79
CA LYS A 215 10.85 -12.18 5.66
C LYS A 215 9.67 -12.53 6.57
N ALA A 216 9.76 -12.16 7.86
CA ALA A 216 8.73 -12.48 8.85
C ALA A 216 7.36 -11.86 8.50
N VAL A 217 7.34 -10.61 8.05
CA VAL A 217 6.09 -9.95 7.62
C VAL A 217 5.48 -10.66 6.42
N LEU A 218 6.24 -10.97 5.38
CA LEU A 218 5.74 -11.69 4.21
C LEU A 218 5.22 -13.10 4.54
N GLN A 219 5.94 -13.82 5.41
CA GLN A 219 5.49 -15.13 5.90
C GLN A 219 4.17 -15.04 6.66
N ALA A 220 4.00 -14.03 7.52
CA ALA A 220 2.76 -13.82 8.25
C ALA A 220 1.58 -13.51 7.32
N VAL A 221 1.82 -12.78 6.23
CA VAL A 221 0.80 -12.51 5.22
C VAL A 221 0.42 -13.79 4.48
N LEU A 222 1.39 -14.52 3.93
CA LEU A 222 1.12 -15.70 3.12
C LEU A 222 0.55 -16.86 3.94
N ALA A 223 0.88 -16.96 5.24
CA ALA A 223 0.35 -17.99 6.14
C ALA A 223 -1.18 -17.93 6.31
N GLN A 224 -1.81 -16.78 6.07
CA GLN A 224 -3.26 -16.65 6.14
C GLN A 224 -3.99 -17.20 4.91
N ASN A 225 -3.25 -17.51 3.85
CA ASN A 225 -3.76 -18.17 2.65
C ASN A 225 -4.97 -17.45 2.01
N ASN A 226 -4.99 -16.10 2.05
CA ASN A 226 -5.99 -15.29 1.39
C ASN A 226 -5.40 -14.68 0.12
N LEU A 227 -5.87 -15.12 -1.03
CA LEU A 227 -5.52 -14.61 -2.34
C LEU A 227 -6.78 -14.47 -3.20
N ILE A 228 -6.99 -13.30 -3.73
CA ILE A 228 -7.95 -13.08 -4.81
C ILE A 228 -7.14 -12.85 -6.08
N GLU A 229 -7.25 -13.78 -7.04
CA GLU A 229 -6.69 -13.65 -8.38
C GLU A 229 -7.82 -13.40 -9.36
N ILE A 230 -7.70 -12.33 -10.14
CA ILE A 230 -8.66 -11.99 -11.19
C ILE A 230 -7.88 -11.80 -12.49
N THR A 231 -8.25 -12.57 -13.52
CA THR A 231 -7.71 -12.42 -14.85
C THR A 231 -8.81 -11.93 -15.80
N SER A 232 -8.62 -10.75 -16.41
CA SER A 232 -9.46 -10.36 -17.54
C SER A 232 -9.00 -11.11 -18.80
N ALA A 233 -9.94 -11.60 -19.58
CA ALA A 233 -9.64 -12.29 -20.84
C ALA A 233 -10.58 -11.79 -21.96
N PRO A 234 -10.17 -11.87 -23.24
CA PRO A 234 -11.07 -11.58 -24.35
C PRO A 234 -12.29 -12.50 -24.32
N LYS A 235 -13.44 -11.94 -24.69
CA LYS A 235 -14.64 -12.74 -24.96
C LYS A 235 -14.49 -13.31 -26.38
N GLU A 236 -14.67 -14.62 -26.51
CA GLU A 236 -14.76 -15.31 -27.78
C GLU A 236 -15.92 -14.79 -28.63
#